data_1c848733f1b8638370ea3c0b87b7911a
#
_entry.id   1c848733f1b8638370ea3c0b87b7911a
#
_cell.length_a   1.000
_cell.length_b   1.000
_cell.length_c   1.000
_cell.angle_alpha   90.00
_cell.angle_beta   90.00
_cell.angle_gamma   90.00
#
_symmetry.space_group_name_H-M   'P 1'
#
loop_
_entity.id
_entity.type
_entity.pdbx_description
1 polymer ?
#
loop_
_entity_poly.entity_id
_entity_poly.type
_entity_poly.pdbx_seq_one_letter_code
_entity_poly.pdbx_strand_id
1 'polypeptide(L)'
;MSRRITCSLWAMALMLVGMTILATGFGALRLPVSLLWRDDNETLRQIWLTIRLPRVLLALVIGGSLALSGCVMQGLFRNPLADPGLLGISSGAACAVALWVVLPVSLPALLMLYAPMLAAFVGALAATVVIFILSQQRDGSLSRLLLVGIAINALCGAAVGVLSWVSNDAQLRQLSLWGMGSLGAAQWSTLLAVTSLAIPTVLIIWRLAPALNLLQLGEEEAHYLGVNVHTIQRILLLCSALLVAAAVAVSGVIGFIGLVIPHLMRMWLGADHRAVIPGSVLAGAFLLLIADTLARTSVAPAEMPVGLLTSLLGAPWFLWLIFRQRGSHG
;
A
#
# COMPACT_ATOMS: atom_id res chain seq x y z
N MET A 1 8.03 18.17 18.49
CA MET A 1 6.58 17.91 18.30
C MET A 1 5.80 18.60 19.42
N SER A 2 4.69 19.25 19.09
CA SER A 2 3.82 19.83 20.13
C SER A 2 3.13 18.73 20.94
N ARG A 3 2.79 19.02 22.22
CA ARG A 3 2.08 18.07 23.11
C ARG A 3 0.76 17.56 22.48
N ARG A 4 0.08 18.43 21.72
CA ARG A 4 -1.16 18.08 21.00
C ARG A 4 -0.94 16.99 19.94
N ILE A 5 0.11 17.10 19.13
CA ILE A 5 0.43 16.11 18.10
C ILE A 5 0.75 14.77 18.73
N THR A 6 1.55 14.76 19.79
CA THR A 6 1.90 13.52 20.51
C THR A 6 0.65 12.85 21.09
N CYS A 7 -0.26 13.62 21.71
CA CYS A 7 -1.54 13.08 22.22
C CYS A 7 -2.42 12.51 21.08
N SER A 8 -2.47 13.19 19.92
CA SER A 8 -3.23 12.69 18.76
C SER A 8 -2.68 11.37 18.23
N LEU A 9 -1.36 11.21 18.13
CA LEU A 9 -0.74 9.96 17.69
C LEU A 9 -0.99 8.81 18.68
N TRP A 10 -0.93 9.06 19.99
CA TRP A 10 -1.28 8.07 21.00
C TRP A 10 -2.75 7.68 20.95
N ALA A 11 -3.65 8.64 20.74
CA ALA A 11 -5.09 8.36 20.58
C ALA A 11 -5.35 7.49 19.35
N MET A 12 -4.68 7.78 18.21
CA MET A 12 -4.76 6.96 17.01
C MET A 12 -4.23 5.54 17.23
N ALA A 13 -3.10 5.40 17.94
CA ALA A 13 -2.53 4.10 18.28
C ALA A 13 -3.48 3.27 19.17
N LEU A 14 -4.09 3.90 20.18
CA LEU A 14 -5.08 3.24 21.03
C LEU A 14 -6.33 2.83 20.26
N MET A 15 -6.85 3.69 19.37
CA MET A 15 -7.97 3.34 18.49
C MET A 15 -7.61 2.18 17.54
N LEU A 16 -6.39 2.16 17.02
CA LEU A 16 -5.92 1.07 16.17
C LEU A 16 -5.86 -0.25 16.94
N VAL A 17 -5.34 -0.26 18.15
CA VAL A 17 -5.32 -1.45 19.02
C VAL A 17 -6.74 -1.93 19.32
N GLY A 18 -7.64 -1.02 19.71
CA GLY A 18 -9.05 -1.36 19.94
C GLY A 18 -9.73 -1.96 18.71
N MET A 19 -9.53 -1.33 17.53
CA MET A 19 -10.07 -1.85 16.28
C MET A 19 -9.46 -3.21 15.89
N THR A 20 -8.15 -3.40 16.15
CA THR A 20 -7.47 -4.69 15.91
C THR A 20 -8.13 -5.81 16.71
N ILE A 21 -8.37 -5.59 17.99
CA ILE A 21 -9.05 -6.55 18.87
C ILE A 21 -10.47 -6.84 18.35
N LEU A 22 -11.23 -5.80 18.02
CA LEU A 22 -12.58 -5.95 17.46
C LEU A 22 -12.56 -6.73 16.15
N ALA A 23 -11.67 -6.38 15.21
CA ALA A 23 -11.57 -7.00 13.89
C ALA A 23 -11.28 -8.50 13.94
N THR A 24 -10.58 -8.99 14.97
CA THR A 24 -10.36 -10.42 15.17
C THR A 24 -11.63 -11.17 15.54
N GLY A 25 -12.60 -10.52 16.18
CA GLY A 25 -13.89 -11.10 16.54
C GLY A 25 -14.92 -11.15 15.39
N PHE A 26 -14.83 -10.22 14.43
CA PHE A 26 -15.77 -10.10 13.32
C PHE A 26 -15.30 -10.88 12.07
N GLY A 27 -16.26 -11.50 11.37
CA GLY A 27 -16.05 -12.27 10.14
C GLY A 27 -17.33 -13.02 9.78
N ALA A 28 -17.30 -13.93 8.80
CA ALA A 28 -18.42 -14.76 8.42
C ALA A 28 -18.98 -15.56 9.63
N LEU A 29 -18.10 -15.98 10.55
CA LEU A 29 -18.45 -16.50 11.86
C LEU A 29 -18.09 -15.46 12.93
N ARG A 30 -18.99 -15.15 13.85
CA ARG A 30 -18.67 -14.29 15.01
C ARG A 30 -17.92 -15.14 16.04
N LEU A 31 -16.65 -14.79 16.30
CA LEU A 31 -15.83 -15.45 17.30
C LEU A 31 -15.57 -14.45 18.45
N PRO A 32 -16.20 -14.63 19.61
CA PRO A 32 -15.91 -13.75 20.74
C PRO A 32 -14.47 -13.98 21.22
N VAL A 33 -13.77 -12.90 21.56
CA VAL A 33 -12.38 -12.92 22.02
C VAL A 33 -12.21 -13.79 23.28
N SER A 34 -13.29 -13.97 24.05
CA SER A 34 -13.31 -14.86 25.22
C SER A 34 -13.00 -16.34 24.93
N LEU A 35 -13.13 -16.78 23.67
CA LEU A 35 -12.75 -18.14 23.26
C LEU A 35 -11.23 -18.41 23.37
N LEU A 36 -10.40 -17.37 23.40
CA LEU A 36 -8.96 -17.53 23.59
C LEU A 36 -8.59 -18.08 24.96
N TRP A 37 -9.43 -17.85 25.95
CA TRP A 37 -9.23 -18.29 27.36
C TRP A 37 -10.08 -19.48 27.78
N ARG A 38 -10.92 -20.03 26.86
CA ARG A 38 -11.71 -21.21 27.10
C ARG A 38 -11.17 -22.37 26.25
N ASP A 39 -10.84 -23.46 26.91
CA ASP A 39 -10.31 -24.69 26.28
C ASP A 39 -11.37 -25.51 25.49
N ASP A 40 -12.62 -25.07 25.52
CA ASP A 40 -13.75 -25.89 25.05
C ASP A 40 -13.86 -26.05 23.54
N ASN A 41 -13.07 -25.29 22.71
CA ASN A 41 -13.19 -25.32 21.25
C ASN A 41 -11.86 -25.09 20.53
N GLU A 42 -11.03 -26.12 20.47
CA GLU A 42 -9.73 -26.09 19.81
C GLU A 42 -9.82 -25.67 18.33
N THR A 43 -10.86 -26.13 17.61
CA THR A 43 -11.10 -25.77 16.20
C THR A 43 -11.30 -24.25 16.01
N LEU A 44 -12.09 -23.61 16.86
CA LEU A 44 -12.35 -22.17 16.77
C LEU A 44 -11.09 -21.36 17.11
N ARG A 45 -10.31 -21.83 18.08
CA ARG A 45 -8.99 -21.25 18.42
C ARG A 45 -8.00 -21.36 17.28
N GLN A 46 -7.96 -22.50 16.59
CA GLN A 46 -7.12 -22.66 15.39
C GLN A 46 -7.55 -21.72 14.27
N ILE A 47 -8.84 -21.59 13.97
CA ILE A 47 -9.35 -20.63 12.97
C ILE A 47 -8.90 -19.20 13.32
N TRP A 48 -8.97 -18.82 14.59
CA TRP A 48 -8.58 -17.50 15.04
C TRP A 48 -7.07 -17.28 14.84
N LEU A 49 -6.21 -18.23 15.25
CA LEU A 49 -4.76 -18.12 15.19
C LEU A 49 -4.21 -18.25 13.77
N THR A 50 -4.77 -19.13 12.93
CA THR A 50 -4.18 -19.45 11.62
C THR A 50 -4.77 -18.66 10.47
N ILE A 51 -6.01 -18.18 10.59
CA ILE A 51 -6.71 -17.48 9.51
C ILE A 51 -6.91 -16.01 9.86
N ARG A 52 -7.50 -15.69 11.03
CA ARG A 52 -7.91 -14.32 11.34
C ARG A 52 -6.76 -13.43 11.77
N LEU A 53 -5.94 -13.91 12.68
CA LEU A 53 -4.85 -13.12 13.23
C LEU A 53 -3.83 -12.70 12.15
N PRO A 54 -3.33 -13.61 11.29
CA PRO A 54 -2.44 -13.22 10.21
C PRO A 54 -3.07 -12.20 9.26
N ARG A 55 -4.36 -12.33 8.93
CA ARG A 55 -5.08 -11.42 8.06
C ARG A 55 -5.22 -10.02 8.65
N VAL A 56 -5.60 -9.92 9.91
CA VAL A 56 -5.71 -8.65 10.63
C VAL A 56 -4.35 -7.96 10.69
N LEU A 57 -3.29 -8.69 11.08
CA LEU A 57 -1.93 -8.14 11.13
C LEU A 57 -1.42 -7.74 9.74
N LEU A 58 -1.72 -8.53 8.72
CA LEU A 58 -1.35 -8.21 7.34
C LEU A 58 -2.05 -6.92 6.86
N ALA A 59 -3.33 -6.72 7.21
CA ALA A 59 -4.04 -5.48 6.92
C ALA A 59 -3.34 -4.26 7.54
N LEU A 60 -2.84 -4.37 8.78
CA LEU A 60 -2.09 -3.29 9.44
C LEU A 60 -0.80 -2.96 8.68
N VAL A 61 -0.03 -3.98 8.33
CA VAL A 61 1.27 -3.80 7.65
C VAL A 61 1.07 -3.24 6.25
N ILE A 62 0.14 -3.78 5.47
CA ILE A 62 -0.12 -3.31 4.09
C ILE A 62 -0.70 -1.90 4.10
N GLY A 63 -1.72 -1.63 4.93
CA GLY A 63 -2.33 -0.30 5.02
C GLY A 63 -1.34 0.78 5.44
N GLY A 64 -0.51 0.48 6.45
CA GLY A 64 0.57 1.36 6.88
C GLY A 64 1.63 1.58 5.80
N SER A 65 2.03 0.52 5.09
CA SER A 65 3.02 0.58 4.01
C SER A 65 2.55 1.42 2.82
N LEU A 66 1.31 1.23 2.37
CA LEU A 66 0.72 2.00 1.27
C LEU A 66 0.59 3.49 1.64
N ALA A 67 0.09 3.79 2.84
CA ALA A 67 -0.03 5.16 3.31
C ALA A 67 1.34 5.84 3.48
N LEU A 68 2.33 5.14 4.01
CA LEU A 68 3.69 5.66 4.15
C LEU A 68 4.34 5.93 2.80
N SER A 69 4.21 5.01 1.85
CA SER A 69 4.69 5.20 0.49
C SER A 69 4.08 6.46 -0.14
N GLY A 70 2.76 6.64 -0.01
CA GLY A 70 2.08 7.85 -0.45
C GLY A 70 2.58 9.12 0.25
N CYS A 71 2.84 9.07 1.55
CA CYS A 71 3.40 10.18 2.31
C CYS A 71 4.76 10.62 1.75
N VAL A 72 5.63 9.66 1.46
CA VAL A 72 6.94 9.89 0.85
C VAL A 72 6.80 10.51 -0.54
N MET A 73 5.93 9.93 -1.39
CA MET A 73 5.73 10.43 -2.76
C MET A 73 5.19 11.86 -2.77
N GLN A 74 4.20 12.15 -1.96
CA GLN A 74 3.63 13.50 -1.83
C GLN A 74 4.68 14.50 -1.31
N GLY A 75 5.57 14.07 -0.41
CA GLY A 75 6.68 14.89 0.09
C GLY A 75 7.73 15.17 -0.98
N LEU A 76 8.17 14.14 -1.71
CA LEU A 76 9.19 14.25 -2.76
C LEU A 76 8.73 15.11 -3.94
N PHE A 77 7.50 14.86 -4.42
CA PHE A 77 6.95 15.62 -5.55
C PHE A 77 6.36 16.97 -5.16
N ARG A 78 6.34 17.30 -3.88
CA ARG A 78 5.71 18.54 -3.37
C ARG A 78 4.29 18.71 -3.90
N ASN A 79 3.61 17.59 -4.13
CA ASN A 79 2.28 17.52 -4.69
C ASN A 79 1.40 16.59 -3.84
N PRO A 80 0.33 17.09 -3.22
CA PRO A 80 -0.57 16.28 -2.39
C PRO A 80 -1.31 15.19 -3.17
N LEU A 81 -1.28 15.25 -4.50
CA LEU A 81 -1.92 14.29 -5.41
C LEU A 81 -0.95 13.22 -5.92
N ALA A 82 0.32 13.26 -5.51
CA ALA A 82 1.28 12.23 -5.90
C ALA A 82 0.92 10.90 -5.26
N ASP A 83 0.75 9.89 -6.11
CA ASP A 83 0.43 8.51 -5.73
C ASP A 83 1.58 7.58 -6.14
N PRO A 84 1.98 6.61 -5.32
CA PRO A 84 3.02 5.65 -5.69
C PRO A 84 2.65 4.79 -6.91
N GLY A 85 1.36 4.65 -7.24
CA GLY A 85 0.91 3.99 -8.46
C GLY A 85 1.39 4.67 -9.74
N LEU A 86 1.69 5.98 -9.70
CA LEU A 86 2.26 6.72 -10.83
C LEU A 86 3.68 6.24 -11.22
N LEU A 87 4.37 5.55 -10.32
CA LEU A 87 5.68 4.95 -10.58
C LEU A 87 5.61 3.58 -11.28
N GLY A 88 4.47 3.18 -11.82
CA GLY A 88 4.35 1.91 -12.54
C GLY A 88 4.46 0.65 -11.69
N ILE A 89 4.55 0.77 -10.36
CA ILE A 89 4.77 -0.34 -9.44
C ILE A 89 3.64 -1.37 -9.54
N SER A 90 2.41 -0.90 -9.38
CA SER A 90 1.22 -1.76 -9.42
C SER A 90 0.94 -2.33 -10.80
N SER A 91 1.18 -1.56 -11.87
CA SER A 91 0.98 -2.02 -13.25
C SER A 91 2.06 -3.00 -13.69
N GLY A 92 3.31 -2.81 -13.24
CA GLY A 92 4.39 -3.77 -13.45
C GLY A 92 4.11 -5.10 -12.73
N ALA A 93 3.61 -5.04 -11.49
CA ALA A 93 3.14 -6.22 -10.77
C ALA A 93 2.02 -6.95 -11.53
N ALA A 94 0.99 -6.21 -11.96
CA ALA A 94 -0.13 -6.77 -12.70
C ALA A 94 0.29 -7.42 -14.03
N CYS A 95 1.21 -6.78 -14.76
CA CYS A 95 1.76 -7.32 -16.00
C CYS A 95 2.51 -8.65 -15.76
N ALA A 96 3.35 -8.71 -14.72
CA ALA A 96 4.10 -9.92 -14.40
C ALA A 96 3.19 -11.06 -13.92
N VAL A 97 2.15 -10.76 -13.13
CA VAL A 97 1.14 -11.75 -12.73
C VAL A 97 0.35 -12.23 -13.94
N ALA A 98 -0.03 -11.34 -14.85
CA ALA A 98 -0.73 -11.72 -16.08
C ALA A 98 0.14 -12.65 -16.95
N LEU A 99 1.42 -12.34 -17.11
CA LEU A 99 2.37 -13.25 -17.78
C LEU A 99 2.43 -14.61 -17.10
N TRP A 100 2.54 -14.63 -15.77
CA TRP A 100 2.58 -15.86 -15.00
C TRP A 100 1.31 -16.71 -15.18
N VAL A 101 0.13 -16.12 -15.13
CA VAL A 101 -1.16 -16.81 -15.22
C VAL A 101 -1.40 -17.39 -16.62
N VAL A 102 -0.97 -16.66 -17.67
CA VAL A 102 -1.25 -17.02 -19.07
C VAL A 102 -0.21 -18.00 -19.62
N LEU A 103 1.06 -17.83 -19.24
CA LEU A 103 2.12 -18.69 -19.76
C LEU A 103 2.12 -20.05 -19.05
N PRO A 104 2.28 -21.16 -19.79
CA PRO A 104 2.33 -22.50 -19.22
C PRO A 104 3.68 -22.77 -18.55
N VAL A 105 3.92 -22.18 -17.38
CA VAL A 105 5.15 -22.37 -16.61
C VAL A 105 4.94 -23.50 -15.60
N SER A 106 5.77 -24.54 -15.67
CA SER A 106 5.79 -25.61 -14.68
C SER A 106 6.94 -25.38 -13.68
N LEU A 107 6.60 -25.27 -12.41
CA LEU A 107 7.55 -25.16 -11.30
C LEU A 107 7.29 -26.25 -10.27
N PRO A 108 8.28 -26.58 -9.41
CA PRO A 108 8.04 -27.43 -8.25
C PRO A 108 6.87 -26.93 -7.40
N ALA A 109 6.07 -27.81 -6.83
CA ALA A 109 4.80 -27.49 -6.14
C ALA A 109 4.94 -26.38 -5.07
N LEU A 110 6.05 -26.36 -4.33
CA LEU A 110 6.31 -25.34 -3.31
C LEU A 110 6.48 -23.95 -3.93
N LEU A 111 7.20 -23.86 -5.06
CA LEU A 111 7.41 -22.59 -5.77
C LEU A 111 6.13 -22.14 -6.48
N MET A 112 5.30 -23.06 -6.95
CA MET A 112 4.02 -22.77 -7.60
C MET A 112 3.07 -22.00 -6.66
N LEU A 113 3.10 -22.31 -5.37
CA LEU A 113 2.27 -21.64 -4.35
C LEU A 113 2.62 -20.15 -4.19
N TYR A 114 3.88 -19.80 -4.27
CA TYR A 114 4.35 -18.42 -4.08
C TYR A 114 4.66 -17.69 -5.39
N ALA A 115 4.57 -18.39 -6.53
CA ALA A 115 4.97 -17.84 -7.82
C ALA A 115 4.21 -16.57 -8.24
N PRO A 116 2.88 -16.44 -8.07
CA PRO A 116 2.17 -15.18 -8.39
C PRO A 116 2.67 -14.02 -7.55
N MET A 117 2.97 -14.25 -6.27
CA MET A 117 3.49 -13.25 -5.36
C MET A 117 4.91 -12.80 -5.76
N LEU A 118 5.78 -13.77 -6.09
CA LEU A 118 7.13 -13.48 -6.57
C LEU A 118 7.10 -12.75 -7.91
N ALA A 119 6.25 -13.19 -8.85
CA ALA A 119 6.06 -12.53 -10.13
C ALA A 119 5.62 -11.07 -9.94
N ALA A 120 4.61 -10.82 -9.09
CA ALA A 120 4.15 -9.49 -8.78
C ALA A 120 5.27 -8.62 -8.18
N PHE A 121 6.00 -9.14 -7.22
CA PHE A 121 7.10 -8.43 -6.57
C PHE A 121 8.23 -8.07 -7.56
N VAL A 122 8.67 -9.04 -8.33
CA VAL A 122 9.72 -8.84 -9.36
C VAL A 122 9.24 -7.88 -10.45
N GLY A 123 7.99 -8.01 -10.92
CA GLY A 123 7.42 -7.14 -11.92
C GLY A 123 7.30 -5.69 -11.44
N ALA A 124 6.90 -5.49 -10.19
CA ALA A 124 6.85 -4.17 -9.54
C ALA A 124 8.23 -3.51 -9.49
N LEU A 125 9.24 -4.24 -9.02
CA LEU A 125 10.61 -3.72 -8.94
C LEU A 125 11.23 -3.51 -10.33
N ALA A 126 11.00 -4.42 -11.28
CA ALA A 126 11.49 -4.27 -12.65
C ALA A 126 10.93 -3.01 -13.32
N ALA A 127 9.62 -2.78 -13.22
CA ALA A 127 9.00 -1.55 -13.73
C ALA A 127 9.60 -0.30 -13.07
N THR A 128 9.80 -0.32 -11.76
CA THR A 128 10.42 0.79 -11.03
C THR A 128 11.85 1.06 -11.51
N VAL A 129 12.67 0.01 -11.67
CA VAL A 129 14.05 0.12 -12.16
C VAL A 129 14.07 0.68 -13.59
N VAL A 130 13.21 0.17 -14.49
CA VAL A 130 13.10 0.67 -15.86
C VAL A 130 12.73 2.16 -15.88
N ILE A 131 11.72 2.57 -15.10
CA ILE A 131 11.31 3.97 -15.00
C ILE A 131 12.47 4.83 -14.49
N PHE A 132 13.18 4.34 -13.48
CA PHE A 132 14.31 5.06 -12.89
C PHE A 132 15.46 5.23 -13.91
N ILE A 133 15.84 4.19 -14.63
CA ILE A 133 16.89 4.25 -15.67
C ILE A 133 16.49 5.22 -16.79
N LEU A 134 15.26 5.13 -17.30
CA LEU A 134 14.78 5.99 -18.37
C LEU A 134 14.63 7.46 -17.93
N SER A 135 14.33 7.71 -16.66
CA SER A 135 14.18 9.07 -16.14
C SER A 135 15.53 9.79 -15.93
N GLN A 136 16.62 9.05 -15.72
CA GLN A 136 17.94 9.63 -15.47
C GLN A 136 18.67 10.18 -16.74
N GLN A 137 18.18 9.87 -17.94
CA GLN A 137 18.78 10.39 -19.18
C GLN A 137 18.49 11.88 -19.32
N ARG A 138 19.52 12.74 -19.13
CA ARG A 138 19.47 14.23 -19.15
C ARG A 138 18.70 14.82 -17.95
N ASP A 139 19.31 15.46 -17.05
CA ASP A 139 18.80 16.31 -15.94
C ASP A 139 17.89 15.71 -14.87
N GLY A 140 17.59 14.40 -14.87
CA GLY A 140 16.99 13.62 -13.77
C GLY A 140 15.83 14.24 -12.98
N SER A 141 14.97 15.06 -13.63
CA SER A 141 13.90 15.77 -12.93
C SER A 141 12.77 14.82 -12.47
N LEU A 142 12.19 15.09 -11.31
CA LEU A 142 11.04 14.34 -10.77
C LEU A 142 9.84 14.35 -11.73
N SER A 143 9.64 15.45 -12.48
CA SER A 143 8.59 15.56 -13.50
C SER A 143 8.77 14.52 -14.62
N ARG A 144 10.00 14.29 -15.06
CA ARG A 144 10.30 13.29 -16.07
C ARG A 144 10.03 11.87 -15.58
N LEU A 145 10.34 11.60 -14.33
CA LEU A 145 10.06 10.32 -13.69
C LEU A 145 8.55 10.00 -13.73
N LEU A 146 7.69 10.99 -13.47
CA LEU A 146 6.23 10.85 -13.58
C LEU A 146 5.78 10.58 -15.02
N LEU A 147 6.33 11.29 -16.02
CA LEU A 147 5.97 11.09 -17.43
C LEU A 147 6.35 9.70 -17.92
N VAL A 148 7.56 9.23 -17.58
CA VAL A 148 7.99 7.86 -17.89
C VAL A 148 7.11 6.85 -17.16
N GLY A 149 6.75 7.11 -15.92
CA GLY A 149 5.83 6.28 -15.14
C GLY A 149 4.47 6.12 -15.82
N ILE A 150 3.89 7.21 -16.32
CA ILE A 150 2.61 7.18 -17.08
C ILE A 150 2.74 6.33 -18.34
N ALA A 151 3.84 6.48 -19.10
CA ALA A 151 4.06 5.70 -20.32
C ALA A 151 4.22 4.19 -20.01
N ILE A 152 4.98 3.83 -18.97
CA ILE A 152 5.14 2.43 -18.55
C ILE A 152 3.82 1.86 -18.01
N ASN A 153 3.03 2.65 -17.25
CA ASN A 153 1.69 2.24 -16.82
C ASN A 153 0.79 1.91 -18.03
N ALA A 154 0.78 2.75 -19.05
CA ALA A 154 0.00 2.50 -20.28
C ALA A 154 0.49 1.24 -21.01
N LEU A 155 1.81 1.05 -21.13
CA LEU A 155 2.40 -0.13 -21.76
C LEU A 155 2.06 -1.43 -21.00
N CYS A 156 2.23 -1.43 -19.67
CA CYS A 156 1.84 -2.56 -18.84
C CYS A 156 0.34 -2.85 -18.93
N GLY A 157 -0.50 -1.81 -18.92
CA GLY A 157 -1.94 -1.93 -19.09
C GLY A 157 -2.33 -2.55 -20.44
N ALA A 158 -1.69 -2.13 -21.54
CA ALA A 158 -1.88 -2.71 -22.84
C ALA A 158 -1.44 -4.19 -22.89
N ALA A 159 -0.29 -4.53 -22.27
CA ALA A 159 0.18 -5.90 -22.17
C ALA A 159 -0.80 -6.78 -21.37
N VAL A 160 -1.31 -6.31 -20.24
CA VAL A 160 -2.35 -7.00 -19.47
C VAL A 160 -3.61 -7.18 -20.30
N GLY A 161 -4.02 -6.17 -21.08
CA GLY A 161 -5.17 -6.26 -21.99
C GLY A 161 -5.00 -7.36 -23.05
N VAL A 162 -3.84 -7.44 -23.71
CA VAL A 162 -3.52 -8.49 -24.69
C VAL A 162 -3.50 -9.87 -24.03
N LEU A 163 -2.88 -9.99 -22.86
CA LEU A 163 -2.84 -11.27 -22.11
C LEU A 163 -4.23 -11.70 -21.68
N SER A 164 -5.08 -10.78 -21.24
CA SER A 164 -6.48 -11.05 -20.91
C SER A 164 -7.29 -11.51 -22.12
N TRP A 165 -7.02 -10.94 -23.31
CA TRP A 165 -7.71 -11.33 -24.55
C TRP A 165 -7.38 -12.76 -24.99
N VAL A 166 -6.15 -13.22 -24.79
CA VAL A 166 -5.74 -14.61 -25.12
C VAL A 166 -6.02 -15.61 -24.01
N SER A 167 -6.45 -15.15 -22.84
CA SER A 167 -6.72 -15.97 -21.65
C SER A 167 -8.01 -16.79 -21.80
N ASN A 168 -8.03 -17.95 -21.16
CA ASN A 168 -9.30 -18.68 -20.95
C ASN A 168 -10.09 -18.04 -19.77
N ASP A 169 -11.35 -18.47 -19.63
CA ASP A 169 -12.28 -17.90 -18.62
C ASP A 169 -11.75 -18.01 -17.17
N ALA A 170 -11.08 -19.12 -16.83
CA ALA A 170 -10.51 -19.33 -15.51
C ALA A 170 -9.34 -18.36 -15.24
N GLN A 171 -8.45 -18.19 -16.21
CA GLN A 171 -7.32 -17.25 -16.14
C GLN A 171 -7.84 -15.80 -16.08
N LEU A 172 -8.81 -15.44 -16.90
CA LEU A 172 -9.42 -14.10 -16.92
C LEU A 172 -10.04 -13.78 -15.55
N ARG A 173 -10.77 -14.73 -14.96
CA ARG A 173 -11.34 -14.57 -13.63
C ARG A 173 -10.27 -14.40 -12.57
N GLN A 174 -9.17 -15.17 -12.64
CA GLN A 174 -8.05 -15.05 -11.70
C GLN A 174 -7.38 -13.68 -11.79
N LEU A 175 -7.12 -13.18 -13.00
CA LEU A 175 -6.55 -11.85 -13.23
C LEU A 175 -7.47 -10.74 -12.71
N SER A 176 -8.77 -10.85 -12.98
CA SER A 176 -9.76 -9.88 -12.52
C SER A 176 -9.81 -9.82 -10.99
N LEU A 177 -9.88 -10.97 -10.30
CA LEU A 177 -9.90 -11.04 -8.85
C LEU A 177 -8.60 -10.52 -8.22
N TRP A 178 -7.46 -10.83 -8.82
CA TRP A 178 -6.17 -10.32 -8.34
C TRP A 178 -6.08 -8.80 -8.48
N GLY A 179 -6.54 -8.26 -9.61
CA GLY A 179 -6.56 -6.81 -9.87
C GLY A 179 -7.48 -6.02 -8.93
N MET A 180 -8.49 -6.65 -8.35
CA MET A 180 -9.40 -6.02 -7.40
C MET A 180 -8.83 -5.90 -5.97
N GLY A 181 -7.73 -6.58 -5.67
CA GLY A 181 -7.07 -6.58 -4.37
C GLY A 181 -7.85 -7.30 -3.26
N SER A 182 -7.18 -8.22 -2.58
CA SER A 182 -7.78 -9.01 -1.49
C SER A 182 -6.75 -9.42 -0.45
N LEU A 183 -7.19 -9.54 0.80
CA LEU A 183 -6.38 -10.09 1.91
C LEU A 183 -6.76 -11.53 2.26
N GLY A 184 -7.62 -12.17 1.45
CA GLY A 184 -8.12 -13.53 1.73
C GLY A 184 -7.04 -14.62 1.74
N ALA A 185 -5.91 -14.41 1.06
CA ALA A 185 -4.77 -15.33 1.03
C ALA A 185 -3.74 -15.09 2.15
N ALA A 186 -4.11 -14.35 3.20
CA ALA A 186 -3.21 -14.04 4.31
C ALA A 186 -2.79 -15.28 5.09
N GLN A 187 -1.50 -15.46 5.28
CA GLN A 187 -0.85 -16.53 6.04
C GLN A 187 0.30 -15.96 6.87
N TRP A 188 0.76 -16.68 7.88
CA TRP A 188 1.92 -16.29 8.67
C TRP A 188 3.19 -16.09 7.82
N SER A 189 3.40 -16.96 6.83
CA SER A 189 4.54 -16.87 5.90
C SER A 189 4.51 -15.58 5.07
N THR A 190 3.34 -15.21 4.53
CA THR A 190 3.16 -13.97 3.76
C THR A 190 3.29 -12.74 4.64
N LEU A 191 2.73 -12.77 5.86
CA LEU A 191 2.88 -11.71 6.87
C LEU A 191 4.36 -11.49 7.21
N LEU A 192 5.10 -12.55 7.51
CA LEU A 192 6.53 -12.44 7.83
C LEU A 192 7.34 -11.90 6.66
N ALA A 193 7.06 -12.36 5.43
CA ALA A 193 7.73 -11.87 4.23
C ALA A 193 7.52 -10.37 4.03
N VAL A 194 6.28 -9.87 4.10
CA VAL A 194 6.00 -8.44 3.95
C VAL A 194 6.57 -7.63 5.11
N THR A 195 6.43 -8.11 6.34
CA THR A 195 6.90 -7.40 7.54
C THR A 195 8.43 -7.29 7.58
N SER A 196 9.15 -8.32 7.12
CA SER A 196 10.62 -8.30 7.06
C SER A 196 11.16 -7.22 6.10
N LEU A 197 10.41 -6.86 5.06
CA LEU A 197 10.73 -5.77 4.16
C LEU A 197 10.18 -4.42 4.67
N ALA A 198 8.98 -4.41 5.24
CA ALA A 198 8.30 -3.19 5.65
C ALA A 198 8.98 -2.53 6.86
N ILE A 199 9.34 -3.28 7.91
CA ILE A 199 9.90 -2.70 9.13
C ILE A 199 11.21 -1.93 8.87
N PRO A 200 12.26 -2.52 8.25
CA PRO A 200 13.49 -1.76 7.99
C PRO A 200 13.26 -0.58 7.08
N THR A 201 12.37 -0.72 6.08
CA THR A 201 12.03 0.36 5.16
C THR A 201 11.34 1.53 5.87
N VAL A 202 10.37 1.25 6.75
CA VAL A 202 9.71 2.25 7.59
C VAL A 202 10.73 2.99 8.48
N LEU A 203 11.67 2.27 9.08
CA LEU A 203 12.72 2.85 9.93
C LEU A 203 13.67 3.76 9.13
N ILE A 204 14.03 3.39 7.91
CA ILE A 204 14.83 4.22 7.02
C ILE A 204 14.08 5.52 6.68
N ILE A 205 12.84 5.41 6.23
CA ILE A 205 12.01 6.57 5.90
C ILE A 205 11.84 7.49 7.11
N TRP A 206 11.59 6.93 8.30
CA TRP A 206 11.44 7.72 9.52
C TRP A 206 12.70 8.50 9.88
N ARG A 207 13.88 7.89 9.73
CA ARG A 207 15.17 8.59 9.93
C ARG A 207 15.39 9.70 8.92
N LEU A 208 14.85 9.58 7.71
CA LEU A 208 14.96 10.57 6.64
C LEU A 208 13.85 11.65 6.70
N ALA A 209 12.94 11.61 7.67
CA ALA A 209 11.88 12.60 7.83
C ALA A 209 12.39 14.05 7.91
N PRO A 210 13.50 14.37 8.63
CA PRO A 210 14.07 15.73 8.61
C PRO A 210 14.53 16.17 7.23
N ALA A 211 15.19 15.29 6.48
CA ALA A 211 15.64 15.58 5.12
C ALA A 211 14.47 15.79 4.17
N LEU A 212 13.38 15.00 4.34
CA LEU A 212 12.15 15.18 3.55
C LEU A 212 11.47 16.52 3.83
N ASN A 213 11.55 17.04 5.08
CA ASN A 213 11.08 18.38 5.41
C ASN A 213 11.91 19.47 4.70
N LEU A 214 13.22 19.31 4.64
CA LEU A 214 14.10 20.27 3.94
C LEU A 214 13.85 20.25 2.42
N LEU A 215 13.61 19.10 1.82
CA LEU A 215 13.26 18.98 0.41
C LEU A 215 11.96 19.72 0.02
N GLN A 216 11.07 19.98 0.96
CA GLN A 216 9.86 20.78 0.71
C GLN A 216 10.17 22.26 0.48
N LEU A 217 11.28 22.78 1.01
CA LEU A 217 11.69 24.18 0.80
C LEU A 217 12.15 24.42 -0.63
N GLY A 218 12.71 23.40 -1.28
CA GLY A 218 13.32 23.46 -2.60
C GLY A 218 14.53 22.54 -2.68
N GLU A 219 14.93 22.12 -3.88
CA GLU A 219 16.12 21.27 -4.04
C GLU A 219 17.40 22.04 -3.81
N GLU A 220 17.46 23.29 -4.28
CA GLU A 220 18.58 24.20 -4.08
C GLU A 220 18.73 24.56 -2.59
N GLU A 221 17.66 24.95 -1.93
CA GLU A 221 17.64 25.29 -0.50
C GLU A 221 18.05 24.10 0.36
N ALA A 222 17.53 22.90 0.05
CA ALA A 222 17.92 21.68 0.75
C ALA A 222 19.39 21.36 0.58
N HIS A 223 19.94 21.59 -0.63
CA HIS A 223 21.37 21.39 -0.91
C HIS A 223 22.24 22.37 -0.10
N TYR A 224 21.89 23.65 -0.06
CA TYR A 224 22.60 24.66 0.77
C TYR A 224 22.56 24.33 2.26
N LEU A 225 21.50 23.64 2.72
CA LEU A 225 21.37 23.18 4.10
C LEU A 225 22.09 21.83 4.36
N GLY A 226 22.91 21.36 3.40
CA GLY A 226 23.76 20.18 3.54
C GLY A 226 23.09 18.84 3.21
N VAL A 227 21.91 18.86 2.59
CA VAL A 227 21.22 17.63 2.17
C VAL A 227 21.77 17.16 0.81
N ASN A 228 22.23 15.92 0.71
CA ASN A 228 22.51 15.31 -0.58
C ASN A 228 21.19 14.92 -1.27
N VAL A 229 20.61 15.89 -1.99
CA VAL A 229 19.27 15.80 -2.58
C VAL A 229 19.10 14.54 -3.42
N HIS A 230 20.01 14.29 -4.37
CA HIS A 230 19.91 13.14 -5.28
C HIS A 230 19.96 11.79 -4.55
N THR A 231 20.82 11.66 -3.56
CA THR A 231 20.92 10.42 -2.78
C THR A 231 19.66 10.18 -1.94
N ILE A 232 19.17 11.22 -1.25
CA ILE A 232 17.98 11.12 -0.41
C ILE A 232 16.73 10.82 -1.25
N GLN A 233 16.56 11.49 -2.38
CA GLN A 233 15.46 11.22 -3.31
C GLN A 233 15.48 9.77 -3.81
N ARG A 234 16.64 9.25 -4.22
CA ARG A 234 16.81 7.86 -4.67
C ARG A 234 16.43 6.86 -3.57
N ILE A 235 16.95 7.05 -2.36
CA ILE A 235 16.64 6.17 -1.22
C ILE A 235 15.14 6.18 -0.93
N LEU A 236 14.52 7.35 -0.85
CA LEU A 236 13.09 7.48 -0.56
C LEU A 236 12.20 6.88 -1.66
N LEU A 237 12.57 7.06 -2.94
CA LEU A 237 11.87 6.43 -4.07
C LEU A 237 11.97 4.91 -4.02
N LEU A 238 13.17 4.37 -3.77
CA LEU A 238 13.37 2.91 -3.64
C LEU A 238 12.63 2.34 -2.44
N CYS A 239 12.66 3.02 -1.29
CA CYS A 239 11.90 2.63 -0.10
C CYS A 239 10.39 2.64 -0.38
N SER A 240 9.88 3.68 -1.05
CA SER A 240 8.48 3.78 -1.45
C SER A 240 8.08 2.64 -2.39
N ALA A 241 8.90 2.36 -3.40
CA ALA A 241 8.68 1.27 -4.35
C ALA A 241 8.70 -0.10 -3.66
N LEU A 242 9.62 -0.33 -2.73
CA LEU A 242 9.74 -1.58 -1.98
C LEU A 242 8.51 -1.84 -1.10
N LEU A 243 7.99 -0.81 -0.41
CA LEU A 243 6.77 -0.92 0.39
C LEU A 243 5.56 -1.30 -0.45
N VAL A 244 5.38 -0.64 -1.61
CA VAL A 244 4.25 -0.92 -2.50
C VAL A 244 4.41 -2.28 -3.18
N ALA A 245 5.61 -2.62 -3.65
CA ALA A 245 5.87 -3.92 -4.27
C ALA A 245 5.57 -5.07 -3.31
N ALA A 246 6.03 -4.97 -2.05
CA ALA A 246 5.76 -5.97 -1.02
C ALA A 246 4.25 -6.07 -0.70
N ALA A 247 3.55 -4.93 -0.62
CA ALA A 247 2.10 -4.90 -0.38
C ALA A 247 1.33 -5.52 -1.54
N VAL A 248 1.55 -5.04 -2.78
CA VAL A 248 0.83 -5.48 -3.99
C VAL A 248 1.10 -6.95 -4.31
N ALA A 249 2.31 -7.44 -4.04
CA ALA A 249 2.66 -8.85 -4.25
C ALA A 249 1.73 -9.81 -3.49
N VAL A 250 1.30 -9.43 -2.30
CA VAL A 250 0.46 -10.28 -1.43
C VAL A 250 -1.02 -9.96 -1.54
N SER A 251 -1.36 -8.68 -1.66
CA SER A 251 -2.76 -8.22 -1.62
C SER A 251 -3.37 -7.93 -2.98
N GLY A 252 -2.59 -7.95 -4.08
CA GLY A 252 -3.04 -7.35 -5.34
C GLY A 252 -3.13 -5.83 -5.22
N VAL A 253 -3.82 -5.19 -6.16
CA VAL A 253 -3.88 -3.74 -6.26
C VAL A 253 -4.90 -3.16 -5.26
N ILE A 254 -4.43 -2.36 -4.31
CA ILE A 254 -5.27 -1.61 -3.37
C ILE A 254 -5.00 -0.12 -3.58
N GLY A 255 -6.00 0.60 -4.07
CA GLY A 255 -5.90 2.03 -4.38
C GLY A 255 -6.33 2.94 -3.24
N PHE A 256 -6.12 4.26 -3.46
CA PHE A 256 -6.57 5.37 -2.63
C PHE A 256 -5.93 5.52 -1.24
N ILE A 257 -5.44 4.49 -0.59
CA ILE A 257 -4.84 4.58 0.75
C ILE A 257 -3.62 5.50 0.72
N GLY A 258 -2.73 5.32 -0.25
CA GLY A 258 -1.53 6.14 -0.43
C GLY A 258 -1.82 7.58 -0.82
N LEU A 259 -2.95 7.83 -1.46
CA LEU A 259 -3.36 9.17 -1.87
C LEU A 259 -4.06 9.93 -0.74
N VAL A 260 -5.07 9.30 -0.13
CA VAL A 260 -6.01 9.93 0.78
C VAL A 260 -5.41 10.14 2.17
N ILE A 261 -4.81 9.09 2.73
CA ILE A 261 -4.38 9.10 4.13
C ILE A 261 -3.29 10.12 4.42
N PRO A 262 -2.18 10.23 3.65
CA PRO A 262 -1.15 11.21 3.95
C PRO A 262 -1.67 12.65 3.80
N HIS A 263 -2.57 12.87 2.86
CA HIS A 263 -3.20 14.18 2.68
C HIS A 263 -4.04 14.56 3.91
N LEU A 264 -4.89 13.64 4.43
CA LEU A 264 -5.63 13.84 5.66
C LEU A 264 -4.72 14.14 6.85
N MET A 265 -3.64 13.37 6.97
CA MET A 265 -2.71 13.55 8.09
C MET A 265 -2.00 14.91 8.04
N ARG A 266 -1.67 15.43 6.85
CA ARG A 266 -1.14 16.78 6.71
C ARG A 266 -2.14 17.85 7.11
N MET A 267 -3.40 17.69 6.75
CA MET A 267 -4.47 18.62 7.17
C MET A 267 -4.65 18.63 8.69
N TRP A 268 -4.47 17.48 9.34
CA TRP A 268 -4.72 17.34 10.78
C TRP A 268 -3.49 17.62 11.65
N LEU A 269 -2.33 17.07 11.28
CA LEU A 269 -1.09 17.14 12.07
C LEU A 269 -0.13 18.25 11.62
N GLY A 270 -0.43 18.92 10.49
CA GLY A 270 0.46 19.89 9.85
C GLY A 270 1.41 19.25 8.85
N ALA A 271 2.36 20.04 8.31
CA ALA A 271 3.23 19.64 7.22
C ALA A 271 4.52 18.89 7.67
N ASP A 272 4.81 18.84 8.98
CA ASP A 272 6.04 18.21 9.50
C ASP A 272 5.98 16.70 9.33
N HIS A 273 6.86 16.15 8.49
CA HIS A 273 6.96 14.71 8.21
C HIS A 273 7.28 13.87 9.45
N ARG A 274 7.88 14.45 10.50
CA ARG A 274 8.09 13.76 11.78
C ARG A 274 6.77 13.34 12.45
N ALA A 275 5.69 14.05 12.16
CA ALA A 275 4.35 13.75 12.64
C ALA A 275 3.51 13.03 11.57
N VAL A 276 3.61 13.47 10.31
CA VAL A 276 2.80 12.94 9.20
C VAL A 276 3.16 11.49 8.89
N ILE A 277 4.42 11.10 8.98
CA ILE A 277 4.87 9.71 8.74
C ILE A 277 4.20 8.73 9.72
N PRO A 278 4.39 8.85 11.05
CA PRO A 278 3.73 7.94 11.98
C PRO A 278 2.20 8.04 11.92
N GLY A 279 1.65 9.25 11.73
CA GLY A 279 0.22 9.45 11.54
C GLY A 279 -0.31 8.70 10.32
N SER A 280 0.39 8.75 9.19
CA SER A 280 0.00 8.05 7.96
C SER A 280 0.05 6.53 8.12
N VAL A 281 1.08 6.00 8.78
CA VAL A 281 1.18 4.56 9.07
C VAL A 281 0.00 4.08 9.91
N LEU A 282 -0.30 4.79 11.01
CA LEU A 282 -1.41 4.43 11.91
C LEU A 282 -2.77 4.55 11.21
N ALA A 283 -3.02 5.66 10.51
CA ALA A 283 -4.29 5.88 9.84
C ALA A 283 -4.49 4.96 8.63
N GLY A 284 -3.43 4.64 7.88
CA GLY A 284 -3.49 3.70 6.76
C GLY A 284 -3.77 2.27 7.23
N ALA A 285 -3.09 1.85 8.31
CA ALA A 285 -3.37 0.58 8.97
C ALA A 285 -4.82 0.49 9.45
N PHE A 286 -5.32 1.55 10.09
CA PHE A 286 -6.69 1.63 10.58
C PHE A 286 -7.73 1.58 9.46
N LEU A 287 -7.53 2.35 8.38
CA LEU A 287 -8.46 2.38 7.26
C LEU A 287 -8.53 1.02 6.56
N LEU A 288 -7.39 0.40 6.27
CA LEU A 288 -7.39 -0.89 5.59
C LEU A 288 -7.98 -1.99 6.46
N LEU A 289 -7.75 -1.95 7.76
CA LEU A 289 -8.35 -2.89 8.72
C LEU A 289 -9.87 -2.78 8.75
N ILE A 290 -10.42 -1.57 8.75
CA ILE A 290 -11.86 -1.34 8.67
C ILE A 290 -12.39 -1.84 7.32
N ALA A 291 -11.74 -1.46 6.22
CA ALA A 291 -12.14 -1.86 4.88
C ALA A 291 -12.16 -3.40 4.73
N ASP A 292 -11.12 -4.10 5.20
CA ASP A 292 -11.09 -5.57 5.17
C ASP A 292 -12.17 -6.18 6.07
N THR A 293 -12.40 -5.62 7.26
CA THR A 293 -13.45 -6.10 8.16
C THR A 293 -14.83 -5.94 7.54
N LEU A 294 -15.11 -4.81 6.90
CA LEU A 294 -16.35 -4.60 6.16
C LEU A 294 -16.44 -5.52 4.94
N ALA A 295 -15.37 -5.66 4.17
CA ALA A 295 -15.35 -6.49 2.97
C ALA A 295 -15.72 -7.95 3.24
N ARG A 296 -15.29 -8.52 4.37
CA ARG A 296 -15.57 -9.91 4.77
C ARG A 296 -16.86 -10.11 5.58
N THR A 297 -17.54 -9.02 5.99
CA THR A 297 -18.78 -9.11 6.79
C THR A 297 -20.01 -8.66 6.03
N SER A 298 -19.89 -7.77 5.04
CA SER A 298 -21.03 -7.14 4.36
C SER A 298 -21.81 -8.10 3.45
N VAL A 299 -21.14 -9.09 2.84
CA VAL A 299 -21.73 -9.99 1.82
C VAL A 299 -21.52 -11.45 2.20
N ALA A 300 -21.35 -11.74 3.50
CA ALA A 300 -21.13 -13.11 3.97
C ALA A 300 -22.23 -14.08 3.43
N PRO A 301 -21.89 -15.32 3.00
CA PRO A 301 -20.59 -15.98 3.12
C PRO A 301 -19.56 -15.61 2.03
N ALA A 302 -19.93 -14.82 1.00
CA ALA A 302 -18.99 -14.32 0.01
C ALA A 302 -18.11 -13.22 0.61
N GLU A 303 -16.90 -13.06 0.08
CA GLU A 303 -16.00 -11.97 0.45
C GLU A 303 -15.88 -10.97 -0.69
N MET A 304 -16.02 -9.69 -0.39
CA MET A 304 -15.79 -8.61 -1.35
C MET A 304 -14.29 -8.31 -1.40
N PRO A 305 -13.70 -8.12 -2.60
CA PRO A 305 -12.33 -7.62 -2.70
C PRO A 305 -12.18 -6.26 -1.99
N VAL A 306 -11.19 -6.15 -1.10
CA VAL A 306 -10.99 -4.95 -0.28
C VAL A 306 -10.63 -3.71 -1.10
N GLY A 307 -9.94 -3.90 -2.24
CA GLY A 307 -9.58 -2.80 -3.14
C GLY A 307 -10.78 -2.13 -3.79
N LEU A 308 -11.88 -2.86 -4.04
CA LEU A 308 -13.14 -2.26 -4.49
C LEU A 308 -13.70 -1.32 -3.42
N LEU A 309 -13.68 -1.75 -2.16
CA LEU A 309 -14.24 -0.97 -1.06
C LEU A 309 -13.42 0.28 -0.78
N THR A 310 -12.08 0.17 -0.83
CA THR A 310 -11.20 1.34 -0.69
C THR A 310 -11.40 2.34 -1.83
N SER A 311 -11.64 1.85 -3.05
CA SER A 311 -11.90 2.71 -4.20
C SER A 311 -13.28 3.37 -4.15
N LEU A 312 -14.32 2.64 -3.76
CA LEU A 312 -15.68 3.17 -3.59
C LEU A 312 -15.77 4.25 -2.51
N LEU A 313 -15.00 4.13 -1.45
CA LEU A 313 -14.95 5.13 -0.38
C LEU A 313 -13.97 6.26 -0.70
N GLY A 314 -12.81 5.92 -1.27
CA GLY A 314 -11.74 6.87 -1.50
C GLY A 314 -12.02 7.85 -2.64
N ALA A 315 -12.55 7.38 -3.77
CA ALA A 315 -12.76 8.22 -4.94
C ALA A 315 -13.81 9.34 -4.72
N PRO A 316 -15.01 9.08 -4.17
CA PRO A 316 -15.98 10.13 -3.91
C PRO A 316 -15.49 11.14 -2.87
N TRP A 317 -14.80 10.65 -1.83
CA TRP A 317 -14.24 11.51 -0.80
C TRP A 317 -13.15 12.42 -1.37
N PHE A 318 -12.30 11.90 -2.25
CA PHE A 318 -11.26 12.67 -2.91
C PHE A 318 -11.83 13.73 -3.86
N LEU A 319 -12.86 13.39 -4.63
CA LEU A 319 -13.58 14.36 -5.47
C LEU A 319 -14.18 15.50 -4.60
N TRP A 320 -14.86 15.14 -3.51
CA TRP A 320 -15.40 16.15 -2.59
C TRP A 320 -14.32 17.08 -2.05
N LEU A 321 -13.14 16.56 -1.71
CA LEU A 321 -12.03 17.36 -1.23
C LEU A 321 -11.54 18.38 -2.25
N ILE A 322 -11.38 17.96 -3.53
CA ILE A 322 -10.96 18.85 -4.62
C ILE A 322 -11.97 19.99 -4.81
N PHE A 323 -13.25 19.69 -4.79
CA PHE A 323 -14.29 20.73 -4.94
C PHE A 323 -14.32 21.70 -3.78
N ARG A 324 -14.10 21.24 -2.55
CA ARG A 324 -14.07 22.10 -1.36
C ARG A 324 -12.89 23.08 -1.36
N GLN A 325 -11.72 22.66 -1.86
CA GLN A 325 -10.55 23.55 -1.93
C GLN A 325 -10.72 24.68 -2.94
N ARG A 326 -11.50 24.50 -4.01
CA ARG A 326 -11.79 25.55 -4.98
C ARG A 326 -12.67 26.68 -4.41
N GLY A 327 -13.49 26.41 -3.41
CA GLY A 327 -14.37 27.41 -2.77
C GLY A 327 -13.67 28.37 -1.80
N SER A 328 -12.40 28.15 -1.44
CA SER A 328 -11.65 29.01 -0.50
C SER A 328 -10.72 30.03 -1.19
N HIS A 329 -10.69 30.08 -2.52
CA HIS A 329 -9.85 30.97 -3.33
C HIS A 329 -10.69 31.89 -4.22
N GLY A 330 -12.02 31.99 -3.98
CA GLY A 330 -12.94 32.93 -4.62
C GLY A 330 -13.40 34.05 -3.69
#